data_19ef05966dbfa798d1abacd57713df12
#
_entry.id   19ef05966dbfa798d1abacd57713df12
#
_cell.length_a   1.000
_cell.length_b   1.000
_cell.length_c   1.000
_cell.angle_alpha   90.00
_cell.angle_beta   90.00
_cell.angle_gamma   90.00
#
_symmetry.space_group_name_H-M   'P 1'
#
loop_
_entity.id
_entity.type
_entity.pdbx_description
1 polymer ?
#
loop_
_entity_poly.entity_id
_entity_poly.type
_entity_poly.pdbx_seq_one_letter_code
_entity_poly.pdbx_strand_id
1 'polypeptide(L)'
;MAKNTTKKITSIGGSALIEGIMMRGPKRTTVCVRTAPDKICNEDISINTIPSKCKLFKLPFFRGIAGLIDSMRLSYKALMLSADKAIESTEIEEEPSKFEKWLDDKFGDKLVKVMMVIASILGVALAVGLFFFVPSFLFDLSANVVPAFKGDGGNAVFWKSVFEGVLKIVLFLLYIIVCSQMTEMKRVFMYHGAEHKTIFCYENEEELTVENVKKQSRFHPRCGTSFMVLMLIVGILVGLFVPVAPFGIGFLRPVFKILLLPISCGIGYELIKICGKHDNAATRIIAAPGLWAQRITTKEPDDTMIEVAIEAIKAVIPEDGSDIVSK
;
A
#
# COMPACT_ATOMS: atom_id res chain seq x y z
N MET A 1 -24.41 -0.63 6.21
CA MET A 1 -23.07 -1.00 6.71
C MET A 1 -23.22 -1.55 8.10
N ALA A 2 -22.89 -2.83 8.32
CA ALA A 2 -22.97 -3.44 9.66
C ALA A 2 -22.00 -2.70 10.60
N LYS A 3 -22.45 -2.41 11.83
CA LYS A 3 -21.61 -1.89 12.89
C LYS A 3 -20.60 -2.98 13.27
N ASN A 4 -19.38 -2.92 12.72
CA ASN A 4 -18.26 -3.74 13.22
C ASN A 4 -17.77 -3.13 14.53
N THR A 5 -18.45 -3.40 15.62
CA THR A 5 -17.96 -3.09 16.97
C THR A 5 -17.04 -4.21 17.40
N THR A 6 -15.75 -4.08 17.11
CA THR A 6 -14.71 -4.98 17.63
C THR A 6 -14.61 -4.83 19.15
N LYS A 7 -14.34 -5.91 19.89
CA LYS A 7 -14.20 -5.90 21.35
C LYS A 7 -12.91 -5.21 21.78
N LYS A 8 -11.87 -5.29 20.96
CA LYS A 8 -10.58 -4.62 21.19
C LYS A 8 -10.02 -4.07 19.89
N ILE A 9 -9.07 -3.16 19.97
CA ILE A 9 -8.32 -2.64 18.82
C ILE A 9 -6.85 -2.99 19.02
N THR A 10 -6.28 -3.76 18.08
CA THR A 10 -4.87 -4.12 18.10
C THR A 10 -4.01 -3.16 17.27
N SER A 11 -2.73 -3.04 17.62
CA SER A 11 -1.69 -2.39 16.79
C SER A 11 -1.08 -3.34 15.76
N ILE A 12 -1.47 -4.61 15.76
CA ILE A 12 -1.03 -5.58 14.76
C ILE A 12 -1.62 -5.18 13.40
N GLY A 13 -0.79 -5.19 12.39
CA GLY A 13 -1.17 -4.98 11.01
C GLY A 13 -0.28 -5.81 10.10
N GLY A 14 -0.67 -5.98 8.85
CA GLY A 14 0.07 -6.83 7.94
C GLY A 14 0.18 -6.26 6.53
N SER A 15 0.66 -7.11 5.65
CA SER A 15 0.72 -6.89 4.21
C SER A 15 0.68 -8.24 3.51
N ALA A 16 -0.20 -8.37 2.52
CA ALA A 16 -0.20 -9.53 1.64
C ALA A 16 1.06 -9.57 0.78
N LEU A 17 1.56 -10.77 0.56
CA LEU A 17 2.76 -11.08 -0.21
C LEU A 17 2.45 -12.16 -1.26
N ILE A 18 3.46 -12.56 -2.01
CA ILE A 18 3.38 -13.70 -2.94
C ILE A 18 3.30 -14.98 -2.09
N GLU A 19 2.20 -15.73 -2.23
CA GLU A 19 1.91 -16.96 -1.49
C GLU A 19 2.07 -16.84 0.03
N GLY A 20 1.88 -15.62 0.59
CA GLY A 20 2.13 -15.38 2.00
C GLY A 20 1.59 -14.08 2.56
N ILE A 21 1.88 -13.88 3.82
CA ILE A 21 1.50 -12.69 4.60
C ILE A 21 2.66 -12.29 5.51
N MET A 22 2.96 -10.98 5.52
CA MET A 22 3.75 -10.38 6.58
C MET A 22 2.80 -9.86 7.66
N MET A 23 3.02 -10.22 8.92
CA MET A 23 2.38 -9.61 10.07
C MET A 23 3.40 -8.85 10.91
N ARG A 24 3.02 -7.65 11.34
CA ARG A 24 3.83 -6.78 12.18
C ARG A 24 3.11 -6.53 13.50
N GLY A 25 3.69 -7.02 14.58
CA GLY A 25 3.29 -6.73 15.94
C GLY A 25 4.18 -5.63 16.58
N PRO A 26 3.94 -5.29 17.85
CA PRO A 26 4.73 -4.29 18.56
C PRO A 26 6.19 -4.70 18.81
N LYS A 27 6.47 -5.99 18.96
CA LYS A 27 7.79 -6.52 19.31
C LYS A 27 8.51 -7.20 18.15
N ARG A 28 7.78 -7.81 17.20
CA ARG A 28 8.36 -8.58 16.11
C ARG A 28 7.55 -8.42 14.83
N THR A 29 8.19 -8.73 13.71
CA THR A 29 7.56 -8.81 12.39
C THR A 29 7.93 -10.12 11.76
N THR A 30 6.95 -10.90 11.34
CA THR A 30 7.11 -12.23 10.78
C THR A 30 6.52 -12.29 9.39
N VAL A 31 7.20 -12.95 8.48
CA VAL A 31 6.74 -13.31 7.13
C VAL A 31 6.41 -14.79 7.14
N CYS A 32 5.18 -15.13 6.79
CA CYS A 32 4.71 -16.50 6.65
C CYS A 32 4.38 -16.76 5.19
N VAL A 33 5.02 -17.73 4.56
CA VAL A 33 4.86 -18.09 3.15
C VAL A 33 4.54 -19.58 3.05
N ARG A 34 3.55 -19.94 2.24
CA ARG A 34 3.26 -21.33 1.92
C ARG A 34 4.25 -21.82 0.86
N THR A 35 5.10 -22.77 1.24
CA THR A 35 6.14 -23.35 0.37
C THR A 35 5.76 -24.74 -0.17
N ALA A 36 4.75 -25.39 0.40
CA ALA A 36 4.19 -26.64 -0.07
C ALA A 36 2.74 -26.77 0.46
N PRO A 37 1.91 -27.68 -0.05
CA PRO A 37 0.53 -27.86 0.42
C PRO A 37 0.40 -27.95 1.94
N ASP A 38 1.32 -28.65 2.59
CA ASP A 38 1.33 -28.89 4.05
C ASP A 38 2.43 -28.14 4.80
N LYS A 39 3.11 -27.18 4.14
CA LYS A 39 4.27 -26.51 4.74
C LYS A 39 4.15 -25.00 4.66
N ILE A 40 4.17 -24.35 5.82
CA ILE A 40 4.29 -22.91 5.96
C ILE A 40 5.69 -22.59 6.53
N CYS A 41 6.41 -21.71 5.84
CA CYS A 41 7.71 -21.20 6.29
C CYS A 41 7.48 -19.88 7.03
N ASN A 42 8.02 -19.76 8.25
CA ASN A 42 7.91 -18.57 9.08
C ASN A 42 9.31 -17.98 9.27
N GLU A 43 9.52 -16.74 8.86
CA GLU A 43 10.77 -16.01 9.06
C GLU A 43 10.55 -14.66 9.71
N ASP A 44 11.32 -14.37 10.75
CA ASP A 44 11.33 -13.06 11.38
C ASP A 44 12.18 -12.09 10.57
N ILE A 45 11.60 -10.93 10.31
CA ILE A 45 12.32 -9.86 9.62
C ILE A 45 12.40 -8.60 10.47
N SER A 46 13.49 -7.87 10.35
CA SER A 46 13.68 -6.59 11.02
C SER A 46 14.34 -5.58 10.12
N ILE A 47 14.09 -4.33 10.41
CA ILE A 47 14.79 -3.19 9.82
C ILE A 47 15.25 -2.24 10.93
N ASN A 48 16.36 -1.56 10.71
CA ASN A 48 16.76 -0.44 11.57
C ASN A 48 15.86 0.75 11.26
N THR A 49 14.97 1.11 12.20
CA THR A 49 14.01 2.20 12.03
C THR A 49 14.66 3.57 12.07
N ILE A 50 14.23 4.48 11.20
CA ILE A 50 14.75 5.85 11.11
C ILE A 50 14.48 6.68 12.39
N PRO A 51 13.28 6.59 13.03
CA PRO A 51 12.98 7.38 14.23
C PRO A 51 13.89 7.10 15.43
N SER A 52 14.51 5.94 15.50
CA SER A 52 15.44 5.60 16.59
C SER A 52 16.74 6.39 16.54
N LYS A 53 17.11 6.92 15.36
CA LYS A 53 18.40 7.58 15.12
C LYS A 53 18.35 9.11 15.19
N CYS A 54 17.19 9.73 14.95
CA CYS A 54 17.08 11.19 14.89
C CYS A 54 15.84 11.71 15.63
N LYS A 55 16.03 12.64 16.57
CA LYS A 55 14.94 13.25 17.36
C LYS A 55 13.90 13.97 16.51
N LEU A 56 14.28 14.54 15.37
CA LEU A 56 13.40 15.25 14.44
C LEU A 56 12.27 14.36 13.93
N PHE A 57 12.57 13.09 13.63
CA PHE A 57 11.56 12.12 13.14
C PHE A 57 10.62 11.59 14.22
N LYS A 58 10.74 12.03 15.47
CA LYS A 58 9.76 11.77 16.54
C LYS A 58 8.64 12.82 16.57
N LEU A 59 8.86 13.98 15.94
CA LEU A 59 7.87 15.06 15.88
C LEU A 59 6.67 14.64 15.00
N PRO A 60 5.46 15.15 15.32
CA PRO A 60 4.31 15.03 14.43
C PRO A 60 4.69 15.45 13.01
N PHE A 61 4.07 14.86 11.99
CA PHE A 61 4.37 15.09 10.60
C PHE A 61 5.68 14.39 10.12
N PHE A 62 6.86 14.66 10.70
CA PHE A 62 8.11 14.00 10.31
C PHE A 62 8.11 12.51 10.61
N ARG A 63 7.44 12.09 11.67
CA ARG A 63 7.25 10.66 11.97
C ARG A 63 6.45 9.92 10.89
N GLY A 64 5.54 10.61 10.20
CA GLY A 64 4.78 10.03 9.09
C GLY A 64 5.66 9.72 7.88
N ILE A 65 6.58 10.64 7.55
CA ILE A 65 7.55 10.45 6.46
C ILE A 65 8.50 9.29 6.80
N ALA A 66 9.07 9.30 8.02
CA ALA A 66 9.97 8.23 8.45
C ALA A 66 9.26 6.87 8.49
N GLY A 67 8.03 6.82 9.04
CA GLY A 67 7.23 5.61 9.08
C GLY A 67 6.87 5.06 7.70
N LEU A 68 6.61 5.94 6.72
CA LEU A 68 6.36 5.53 5.33
C LEU A 68 7.61 4.89 4.72
N ILE A 69 8.78 5.54 4.87
CA ILE A 69 10.05 5.02 4.34
C ILE A 69 10.37 3.65 4.98
N ASP A 70 10.23 3.55 6.31
CA ASP A 70 10.48 2.30 7.03
C ASP A 70 9.49 1.20 6.61
N SER A 71 8.21 1.54 6.40
CA SER A 71 7.21 0.60 5.91
C SER A 71 7.51 0.13 4.49
N MET A 72 7.95 1.03 3.59
CA MET A 72 8.37 0.64 2.24
C MET A 72 9.58 -0.29 2.25
N ARG A 73 10.61 0.00 3.07
CA ARG A 73 11.79 -0.85 3.22
C ARG A 73 11.44 -2.23 3.76
N LEU A 74 10.55 -2.27 4.75
CA LEU A 74 10.09 -3.51 5.36
C LEU A 74 9.28 -4.35 4.36
N SER A 75 8.32 -3.73 3.67
CA SER A 75 7.48 -4.39 2.66
C SER A 75 8.31 -4.90 1.49
N TYR A 76 9.33 -4.14 1.02
CA TYR A 76 10.24 -4.60 -0.02
C TYR A 76 11.02 -5.83 0.41
N LYS A 77 11.59 -5.82 1.65
CA LYS A 77 12.30 -6.96 2.20
C LYS A 77 11.40 -8.20 2.32
N ALA A 78 10.18 -8.02 2.80
CA ALA A 78 9.20 -9.09 2.92
C ALA A 78 8.78 -9.65 1.55
N LEU A 79 8.57 -8.77 0.56
CA LEU A 79 8.20 -9.18 -0.80
C LEU A 79 9.31 -10.00 -1.47
N MET A 80 10.59 -9.56 -1.36
CA MET A 80 11.72 -10.31 -1.90
C MET A 80 11.83 -11.68 -1.24
N LEU A 81 11.73 -11.74 0.10
CA LEU A 81 11.77 -13.01 0.84
C LEU A 81 10.64 -13.96 0.40
N SER A 82 9.42 -13.44 0.23
CA SER A 82 8.29 -14.28 -0.19
C SER A 82 8.43 -14.74 -1.65
N ALA A 83 8.98 -13.91 -2.52
CA ALA A 83 9.24 -14.29 -3.91
C ALA A 83 10.29 -15.40 -4.00
N ASP A 84 11.40 -15.27 -3.26
CA ASP A 84 12.45 -16.29 -3.21
C ASP A 84 11.88 -17.64 -2.70
N LYS A 85 11.08 -17.61 -1.62
CA LYS A 85 10.45 -18.82 -1.06
C LYS A 85 9.38 -19.42 -1.98
N ALA A 86 8.64 -18.62 -2.70
CA ALA A 86 7.65 -19.09 -3.67
C ALA A 86 8.33 -19.76 -4.88
N ILE A 87 9.47 -19.23 -5.33
CA ILE A 87 10.27 -19.85 -6.41
C ILE A 87 10.86 -21.20 -5.96
N GLU A 88 11.43 -21.27 -4.73
CA GLU A 88 11.94 -22.53 -4.18
C GLU A 88 10.86 -23.62 -4.09
N SER A 89 9.57 -23.22 -3.93
CA SER A 89 8.45 -24.17 -3.81
C SER A 89 7.91 -24.66 -5.14
N THR A 90 8.14 -23.92 -6.21
CA THR A 90 7.76 -24.31 -7.56
C THR A 90 8.93 -25.10 -8.16
N GLU A 91 8.97 -26.42 -7.90
CA GLU A 91 9.83 -27.37 -8.64
C GLU A 91 9.41 -27.51 -10.12
N ILE A 92 8.98 -26.43 -10.74
CA ILE A 92 8.91 -26.34 -12.17
C ILE A 92 10.27 -25.81 -12.59
N GLU A 93 11.21 -26.73 -12.85
CA GLU A 93 12.30 -26.48 -13.79
C GLU A 93 11.67 -26.15 -15.16
N GLU A 94 11.12 -24.93 -15.31
CA GLU A 94 11.02 -24.36 -16.63
C GLU A 94 12.48 -24.27 -17.09
N GLU A 95 12.87 -25.17 -18.00
CA GLU A 95 14.20 -25.06 -18.64
C GLU A 95 14.33 -23.63 -19.13
N PRO A 96 15.33 -22.87 -18.61
CA PRO A 96 15.49 -21.47 -19.01
C PRO A 96 15.57 -21.40 -20.53
N SER A 97 14.85 -20.46 -21.11
CA SER A 97 14.77 -20.29 -22.57
C SER A 97 16.17 -20.18 -23.16
N LYS A 98 16.35 -20.57 -24.42
CA LYS A 98 17.65 -20.44 -25.09
C LYS A 98 18.23 -19.02 -25.00
N PHE A 99 17.36 -18.03 -24.90
CA PHE A 99 17.75 -16.63 -24.76
C PHE A 99 18.22 -16.33 -23.31
N GLU A 100 17.57 -16.89 -22.30
CA GLU A 100 17.99 -16.77 -20.88
C GLU A 100 19.31 -17.48 -20.63
N LYS A 101 19.48 -18.73 -21.13
CA LYS A 101 20.76 -19.45 -21.06
C LYS A 101 21.88 -18.64 -21.74
N TRP A 102 21.63 -18.08 -22.93
CA TRP A 102 22.61 -17.25 -23.64
C TRP A 102 22.95 -15.96 -22.88
N LEU A 103 21.96 -15.35 -22.22
CA LEU A 103 22.15 -14.14 -21.40
C LEU A 103 23.00 -14.45 -20.18
N ASP A 104 22.71 -15.55 -19.50
CA ASP A 104 23.38 -15.99 -18.26
C ASP A 104 24.83 -16.39 -18.55
N ASP A 105 25.06 -17.17 -19.59
CA ASP A 105 26.40 -17.57 -20.05
C ASP A 105 27.30 -16.39 -20.46
N LYS A 106 26.69 -15.34 -21.06
CA LYS A 106 27.47 -14.22 -21.60
C LYS A 106 27.69 -13.08 -20.60
N PHE A 107 26.78 -12.88 -19.67
CA PHE A 107 26.75 -11.69 -18.79
C PHE A 107 26.64 -12.00 -17.31
N GLY A 108 26.25 -13.22 -16.93
CA GLY A 108 26.14 -13.70 -15.54
C GLY A 108 25.16 -12.87 -14.67
N ASP A 109 25.12 -13.20 -13.37
CA ASP A 109 24.27 -12.55 -12.36
C ASP A 109 24.32 -11.01 -12.32
N LYS A 110 25.42 -10.42 -12.76
CA LYS A 110 25.59 -8.96 -12.75
C LYS A 110 24.65 -8.25 -13.73
N LEU A 111 24.43 -8.84 -14.91
CA LEU A 111 23.53 -8.25 -15.91
C LEU A 111 22.07 -8.31 -15.45
N VAL A 112 21.65 -9.45 -14.89
CA VAL A 112 20.28 -9.60 -14.35
C VAL A 112 20.00 -8.52 -13.30
N LYS A 113 20.95 -8.31 -12.37
CA LYS A 113 20.83 -7.22 -11.37
C LYS A 113 20.76 -5.84 -11.99
N VAL A 114 21.59 -5.56 -12.99
CA VAL A 114 21.56 -4.26 -13.72
C VAL A 114 20.23 -4.08 -14.45
N MET A 115 19.74 -5.12 -15.14
CA MET A 115 18.43 -5.07 -15.83
C MET A 115 17.29 -4.84 -14.84
N MET A 116 17.30 -5.49 -13.69
CA MET A 116 16.30 -5.27 -12.61
C MET A 116 16.32 -3.82 -12.11
N VAL A 117 17.49 -3.24 -11.91
CA VAL A 117 17.64 -1.82 -11.51
C VAL A 117 17.10 -0.89 -12.59
N ILE A 118 17.46 -1.12 -13.85
CA ILE A 118 16.97 -0.31 -14.99
C ILE A 118 15.44 -0.43 -15.11
N ALA A 119 14.90 -1.64 -15.05
CA ALA A 119 13.45 -1.87 -15.08
C ALA A 119 12.73 -1.16 -13.93
N SER A 120 13.31 -1.19 -12.73
CA SER A 120 12.77 -0.47 -11.57
C SER A 120 12.78 1.04 -11.78
N ILE A 121 13.86 1.61 -12.30
CA ILE A 121 13.96 3.05 -12.61
C ILE A 121 12.93 3.45 -13.67
N LEU A 122 12.82 2.65 -14.75
CA LEU A 122 11.83 2.90 -15.81
C LEU A 122 10.40 2.79 -15.28
N GLY A 123 10.12 1.81 -14.41
CA GLY A 123 8.81 1.65 -13.77
C GLY A 123 8.45 2.87 -12.91
N VAL A 124 9.39 3.36 -12.09
CA VAL A 124 9.18 4.58 -11.29
C VAL A 124 9.00 5.80 -12.19
N ALA A 125 9.81 5.96 -13.23
CA ALA A 125 9.69 7.08 -14.17
C ALA A 125 8.34 7.06 -14.90
N LEU A 126 7.87 5.89 -15.33
CA LEU A 126 6.55 5.70 -15.95
C LEU A 126 5.43 6.05 -14.97
N ALA A 127 5.50 5.59 -13.73
CA ALA A 127 4.51 5.90 -12.70
C ALA A 127 4.46 7.42 -12.42
N VAL A 128 5.62 8.07 -12.27
CA VAL A 128 5.71 9.52 -12.09
C VAL A 128 5.13 10.24 -13.31
N GLY A 129 5.49 9.82 -14.53
CA GLY A 129 4.93 10.34 -15.78
C GLY A 129 3.41 10.25 -15.79
N LEU A 130 2.88 9.05 -15.57
CA LEU A 130 1.45 8.78 -15.63
C LEU A 130 0.65 9.55 -14.56
N PHE A 131 1.12 9.58 -13.32
CA PHE A 131 0.35 10.16 -12.20
C PHE A 131 0.60 11.64 -11.96
N PHE A 132 1.70 12.22 -12.43
CA PHE A 132 1.98 13.64 -12.19
C PHE A 132 1.97 14.47 -13.47
N PHE A 133 2.59 13.97 -14.54
CA PHE A 133 2.74 14.76 -15.78
C PHE A 133 1.52 14.63 -16.69
N VAL A 134 0.99 13.42 -16.90
CA VAL A 134 -0.18 13.21 -17.78
C VAL A 134 -1.40 14.02 -17.33
N PRO A 135 -1.82 14.02 -16.03
CA PRO A 135 -2.96 14.83 -15.60
C PRO A 135 -2.76 16.33 -15.80
N SER A 136 -1.55 16.84 -15.57
CA SER A 136 -1.25 18.24 -15.77
C SER A 136 -1.27 18.62 -17.25
N PHE A 137 -0.67 17.80 -18.10
CA PHE A 137 -0.67 17.98 -19.56
C PHE A 137 -2.08 17.95 -20.15
N LEU A 138 -2.92 16.98 -19.74
CA LEU A 138 -4.31 16.88 -20.22
C LEU A 138 -5.16 18.07 -19.75
N PHE A 139 -4.91 18.61 -18.57
CA PHE A 139 -5.55 19.85 -18.14
C PHE A 139 -5.14 21.02 -19.05
N ASP A 140 -3.84 21.20 -19.30
CA ASP A 140 -3.35 22.30 -20.11
C ASP A 140 -3.88 22.21 -21.57
N LEU A 141 -4.01 20.99 -22.10
CA LEU A 141 -4.66 20.74 -23.38
C LEU A 141 -6.14 21.14 -23.36
N SER A 142 -6.88 20.76 -22.30
CA SER A 142 -8.31 21.05 -22.14
C SER A 142 -8.58 22.54 -21.90
N ALA A 143 -7.63 23.29 -21.33
CA ALA A 143 -7.73 24.73 -21.12
C ALA A 143 -7.83 25.54 -22.43
N ASN A 144 -7.39 24.96 -23.56
CA ASN A 144 -7.59 25.58 -24.87
C ASN A 144 -9.06 25.60 -25.31
N VAL A 145 -9.86 24.63 -24.83
CA VAL A 145 -11.26 24.45 -25.22
C VAL A 145 -12.23 24.98 -24.14
N VAL A 146 -11.89 24.83 -22.85
CA VAL A 146 -12.77 25.19 -21.72
C VAL A 146 -12.37 26.55 -21.16
N PRO A 147 -13.20 27.62 -21.35
CA PRO A 147 -12.84 28.96 -20.88
C PRO A 147 -12.62 29.08 -19.37
N ALA A 148 -13.35 28.28 -18.57
CA ALA A 148 -13.22 28.26 -17.10
C ALA A 148 -11.83 27.76 -16.61
N PHE A 149 -11.05 27.11 -17.46
CA PHE A 149 -9.72 26.59 -17.15
C PHE A 149 -8.60 27.58 -17.50
N LYS A 150 -8.94 28.69 -18.17
CA LYS A 150 -7.95 29.71 -18.60
C LYS A 150 -7.57 30.65 -17.46
N GLY A 151 -6.32 31.09 -17.47
CA GLY A 151 -5.77 32.07 -16.54
C GLY A 151 -4.92 31.47 -15.43
N ASP A 152 -4.35 32.35 -14.60
CA ASP A 152 -3.41 32.00 -13.52
C ASP A 152 -4.01 32.28 -12.14
N GLY A 153 -5.25 32.75 -12.06
CA GLY A 153 -5.94 33.10 -10.82
C GLY A 153 -6.41 31.89 -10.01
N GLY A 154 -6.92 32.16 -8.82
CA GLY A 154 -7.40 31.14 -7.88
C GLY A 154 -8.41 30.16 -8.48
N ASN A 155 -9.29 30.61 -9.38
CA ASN A 155 -10.23 29.74 -10.11
C ASN A 155 -9.51 28.71 -10.98
N ALA A 156 -8.49 29.11 -11.73
CA ALA A 156 -7.72 28.19 -12.57
C ALA A 156 -6.91 27.19 -11.72
N VAL A 157 -6.33 27.65 -10.60
CA VAL A 157 -5.64 26.76 -9.63
C VAL A 157 -6.61 25.73 -9.07
N PHE A 158 -7.81 26.14 -8.68
CA PHE A 158 -8.85 25.25 -8.17
C PHE A 158 -9.23 24.18 -9.19
N TRP A 159 -9.64 24.59 -10.40
CA TRP A 159 -10.05 23.65 -11.45
C TRP A 159 -8.93 22.71 -11.87
N LYS A 160 -7.69 23.21 -11.98
CA LYS A 160 -6.52 22.38 -12.30
C LYS A 160 -6.25 21.35 -11.20
N SER A 161 -6.37 21.75 -9.93
CA SER A 161 -6.15 20.82 -8.81
C SER A 161 -7.21 19.73 -8.73
N VAL A 162 -8.49 20.11 -8.93
CA VAL A 162 -9.62 19.16 -8.95
C VAL A 162 -9.49 18.20 -10.13
N PHE A 163 -9.27 18.73 -11.34
CA PHE A 163 -9.14 17.92 -12.55
C PHE A 163 -7.98 16.90 -12.43
N GLU A 164 -6.79 17.39 -12.08
CA GLU A 164 -5.62 16.52 -11.88
C GLU A 164 -5.86 15.47 -10.79
N GLY A 165 -6.54 15.85 -9.72
CA GLY A 165 -6.85 14.95 -8.60
C GLY A 165 -7.86 13.88 -8.97
N VAL A 166 -8.97 14.27 -9.61
CA VAL A 166 -9.99 13.33 -10.09
C VAL A 166 -9.38 12.37 -11.11
N LEU A 167 -8.60 12.88 -12.06
CA LEU A 167 -7.95 12.03 -13.07
C LEU A 167 -6.97 11.05 -12.42
N LYS A 168 -6.21 11.46 -11.41
CA LYS A 168 -5.34 10.55 -10.62
C LYS A 168 -6.13 9.43 -9.94
N ILE A 169 -7.28 9.77 -9.35
CA ILE A 169 -8.15 8.76 -8.72
C ILE A 169 -8.66 7.78 -9.79
N VAL A 170 -9.11 8.26 -10.93
CA VAL A 170 -9.58 7.42 -12.04
C VAL A 170 -8.45 6.51 -12.54
N LEU A 171 -7.26 7.07 -12.81
CA LEU A 171 -6.09 6.31 -13.24
C LEU A 171 -5.68 5.25 -12.21
N PHE A 172 -5.71 5.60 -10.92
CA PHE A 172 -5.42 4.66 -9.84
C PHE A 172 -6.43 3.52 -9.79
N LEU A 173 -7.72 3.82 -9.87
CA LEU A 173 -8.78 2.79 -9.87
C LEU A 173 -8.66 1.89 -11.10
N LEU A 174 -8.43 2.46 -12.29
CA LEU A 174 -8.22 1.67 -13.51
C LEU A 174 -6.98 0.76 -13.36
N TYR A 175 -5.88 1.29 -12.84
CA TYR A 175 -4.67 0.52 -12.58
C TYR A 175 -4.95 -0.70 -11.67
N ILE A 176 -5.57 -0.49 -10.52
CA ILE A 176 -5.87 -1.60 -9.60
C ILE A 176 -6.90 -2.59 -10.17
N ILE A 177 -7.85 -2.12 -10.99
CA ILE A 177 -8.80 -3.01 -11.70
C ILE A 177 -8.04 -3.89 -12.68
N VAL A 178 -7.15 -3.32 -13.51
CA VAL A 178 -6.33 -4.09 -14.46
C VAL A 178 -5.46 -5.09 -13.72
N CYS A 179 -4.74 -4.66 -12.67
CA CYS A 179 -3.93 -5.56 -11.85
C CYS A 179 -4.78 -6.70 -11.23
N SER A 180 -6.03 -6.41 -10.83
CA SER A 180 -6.91 -7.42 -10.23
C SER A 180 -7.34 -8.53 -11.17
N GLN A 181 -7.10 -8.39 -12.48
CA GLN A 181 -7.37 -9.43 -13.48
C GLN A 181 -6.21 -10.42 -13.64
N MET A 182 -5.00 -10.03 -13.23
CA MET A 182 -3.82 -10.90 -13.27
C MET A 182 -3.95 -12.01 -12.22
N THR A 183 -3.61 -13.23 -12.58
CA THR A 183 -3.77 -14.41 -11.69
C THR A 183 -2.98 -14.26 -10.39
N GLU A 184 -1.73 -13.86 -10.48
CA GLU A 184 -0.82 -13.67 -9.35
C GLU A 184 -1.34 -12.56 -8.42
N MET A 185 -1.74 -11.43 -8.99
CA MET A 185 -2.28 -10.30 -8.20
C MET A 185 -3.63 -10.64 -7.57
N LYS A 186 -4.45 -11.44 -8.22
CA LYS A 186 -5.70 -11.95 -7.65
C LYS A 186 -5.43 -12.77 -6.38
N ARG A 187 -4.39 -13.63 -6.40
CA ARG A 187 -3.97 -14.41 -5.22
C ARG A 187 -3.47 -13.50 -4.10
N VAL A 188 -2.62 -12.52 -4.41
CA VAL A 188 -2.18 -11.50 -3.42
C VAL A 188 -3.39 -10.78 -2.80
N PHE A 189 -4.43 -10.44 -3.58
CA PHE A 189 -5.65 -9.83 -3.04
C PHE A 189 -6.51 -10.79 -2.21
N MET A 190 -6.40 -12.10 -2.42
CA MET A 190 -7.02 -13.12 -1.55
C MET A 190 -6.27 -13.21 -0.21
N TYR A 191 -4.94 -13.23 -0.23
CA TYR A 191 -4.11 -13.14 0.99
C TYR A 191 -4.39 -11.85 1.78
N HIS A 192 -4.62 -10.72 1.09
CA HIS A 192 -5.02 -9.47 1.74
C HIS A 192 -6.40 -9.58 2.41
N GLY A 193 -7.32 -10.30 1.80
CA GLY A 193 -8.61 -10.64 2.42
C GLY A 193 -8.43 -11.51 3.66
N ALA A 194 -7.54 -12.53 3.61
CA ALA A 194 -7.21 -13.39 4.74
C ALA A 194 -6.62 -12.61 5.91
N GLU A 195 -5.67 -11.70 5.63
CA GLU A 195 -5.07 -10.80 6.62
C GLU A 195 -6.16 -10.04 7.39
N HIS A 196 -7.04 -9.33 6.68
CA HIS A 196 -8.09 -8.53 7.29
C HIS A 196 -9.05 -9.34 8.14
N LYS A 197 -9.52 -10.49 7.60
CA LYS A 197 -10.42 -11.39 8.32
C LYS A 197 -9.79 -11.92 9.61
N THR A 198 -8.50 -12.27 9.56
CA THR A 198 -7.78 -12.81 10.71
C THR A 198 -7.55 -11.75 11.78
N ILE A 199 -7.24 -10.50 11.40
CA ILE A 199 -7.14 -9.38 12.36
C ILE A 199 -8.49 -9.13 13.03
N PHE A 200 -9.61 -9.12 12.29
CA PHE A 200 -10.93 -8.95 12.87
C PHE A 200 -11.33 -10.10 13.81
N CYS A 201 -11.00 -11.36 13.48
CA CYS A 201 -11.23 -12.51 14.35
C CYS A 201 -10.52 -12.29 15.70
N TYR A 202 -9.27 -11.88 15.67
CA TYR A 202 -8.48 -11.55 16.85
C TYR A 202 -9.05 -10.36 17.64
N GLU A 203 -9.48 -9.30 16.97
CA GLU A 203 -10.09 -8.12 17.60
C GLU A 203 -11.46 -8.39 18.22
N ASN A 204 -12.19 -9.36 17.67
CA ASN A 204 -13.46 -9.84 18.23
C ASN A 204 -13.28 -10.86 19.36
N GLU A 205 -12.03 -11.18 19.72
CA GLU A 205 -11.70 -12.17 20.76
C GLU A 205 -12.30 -13.56 20.46
N GLU A 206 -12.41 -13.89 19.17
CA GLU A 206 -12.81 -15.21 18.71
C GLU A 206 -11.56 -16.10 18.56
N GLU A 207 -11.75 -17.40 18.77
CA GLU A 207 -10.67 -18.36 18.56
C GLU A 207 -10.21 -18.33 17.10
N LEU A 208 -8.88 -18.29 16.87
CA LEU A 208 -8.26 -18.23 15.56
C LEU A 208 -8.33 -19.60 14.85
N THR A 209 -9.52 -19.93 14.37
CA THR A 209 -9.82 -21.10 13.54
C THR A 209 -10.23 -20.63 12.14
N VAL A 210 -10.09 -21.52 11.14
CA VAL A 210 -10.49 -21.22 9.75
C VAL A 210 -11.96 -20.83 9.68
N GLU A 211 -12.83 -21.55 10.43
CA GLU A 211 -14.26 -21.33 10.45
C GLU A 211 -14.63 -19.95 11.01
N ASN A 212 -13.99 -19.50 12.08
CA ASN A 212 -14.25 -18.21 12.69
C ASN A 212 -13.71 -17.06 11.85
N VAL A 213 -12.50 -17.22 11.28
CA VAL A 213 -11.91 -16.24 10.38
C VAL A 213 -12.75 -16.05 9.13
N LYS A 214 -13.31 -17.14 8.53
CA LYS A 214 -14.21 -17.05 7.38
C LYS A 214 -15.42 -16.15 7.60
N LYS A 215 -15.97 -16.10 8.82
CA LYS A 215 -17.15 -15.29 9.15
C LYS A 215 -16.85 -13.80 9.20
N GLN A 216 -15.58 -13.40 9.33
CA GLN A 216 -15.18 -12.01 9.49
C GLN A 216 -15.23 -11.22 8.18
N SER A 217 -15.29 -9.90 8.31
CA SER A 217 -15.23 -8.97 7.18
C SER A 217 -13.82 -8.85 6.62
N ARG A 218 -13.70 -8.76 5.30
CA ARG A 218 -12.44 -8.42 4.63
C ARG A 218 -12.21 -6.91 4.47
N PHE A 219 -13.15 -6.07 4.92
CA PHE A 219 -13.05 -4.60 4.79
C PHE A 219 -12.58 -3.99 6.10
N HIS A 220 -11.28 -3.64 6.16
CA HIS A 220 -10.65 -3.16 7.40
C HIS A 220 -10.33 -1.65 7.31
N PRO A 221 -10.77 -0.81 8.28
CA PRO A 221 -10.62 0.65 8.20
C PRO A 221 -9.17 1.14 8.32
N ARG A 222 -8.27 0.36 8.91
CA ARG A 222 -6.87 0.72 9.14
C ARG A 222 -5.90 0.11 8.11
N CYS A 223 -6.40 -0.21 6.92
CA CYS A 223 -5.61 -0.80 5.86
C CYS A 223 -4.74 0.23 5.12
N GLY A 224 -3.57 -0.18 4.65
CA GLY A 224 -2.66 0.63 3.85
C GLY A 224 -3.26 1.12 2.52
N THR A 225 -4.19 0.37 1.91
CA THR A 225 -4.90 0.83 0.70
C THR A 225 -5.82 2.01 0.98
N SER A 226 -6.45 2.06 2.17
CA SER A 226 -7.21 3.24 2.62
C SER A 226 -6.31 4.47 2.76
N PHE A 227 -5.06 4.28 3.22
CA PHE A 227 -4.07 5.35 3.26
C PHE A 227 -3.74 5.90 1.87
N MET A 228 -3.56 5.03 0.86
CA MET A 228 -3.25 5.48 -0.51
C MET A 228 -4.39 6.34 -1.09
N VAL A 229 -5.65 5.93 -0.91
CA VAL A 229 -6.81 6.73 -1.38
C VAL A 229 -6.88 8.07 -0.65
N LEU A 230 -6.64 8.08 0.66
CA LEU A 230 -6.59 9.31 1.45
C LEU A 230 -5.47 10.24 0.96
N MET A 231 -4.30 9.69 0.61
CA MET A 231 -3.18 10.46 0.04
C MET A 231 -3.54 11.13 -1.28
N LEU A 232 -4.35 10.50 -2.13
CA LEU A 232 -4.83 11.12 -3.37
C LEU A 232 -5.71 12.35 -3.06
N ILE A 233 -6.60 12.24 -2.06
CA ILE A 233 -7.47 13.35 -1.62
C ILE A 233 -6.63 14.49 -1.02
N VAL A 234 -5.70 14.17 -0.13
CA VAL A 234 -4.76 15.15 0.45
C VAL A 234 -3.94 15.82 -0.66
N GLY A 235 -3.53 15.07 -1.67
CA GLY A 235 -2.81 15.60 -2.83
C GLY A 235 -3.62 16.63 -3.64
N ILE A 236 -4.97 16.52 -3.68
CA ILE A 236 -5.84 17.56 -4.25
C ILE A 236 -5.76 18.83 -3.41
N LEU A 237 -5.92 18.70 -2.08
CA LEU A 237 -5.90 19.84 -1.17
C LEU A 237 -4.56 20.57 -1.19
N VAL A 238 -3.44 19.82 -1.14
CA VAL A 238 -2.09 20.38 -1.27
C VAL A 238 -1.89 21.05 -2.64
N GLY A 239 -2.50 20.49 -3.69
CA GLY A 239 -2.45 21.04 -5.04
C GLY A 239 -3.07 22.44 -5.17
N LEU A 240 -4.01 22.81 -4.27
CA LEU A 240 -4.61 24.15 -4.25
C LEU A 240 -3.59 25.26 -3.90
N PHE A 241 -2.48 24.91 -3.24
CA PHE A 241 -1.42 25.85 -2.89
C PHE A 241 -0.31 25.94 -3.94
N VAL A 242 -0.40 25.14 -5.03
CA VAL A 242 0.58 25.16 -6.12
C VAL A 242 0.04 25.97 -7.28
N PRO A 243 0.70 27.04 -7.73
CA PRO A 243 0.30 27.86 -8.88
C PRO A 243 0.09 27.01 -10.14
N VAL A 244 -0.72 27.49 -11.07
CA VAL A 244 -0.96 26.84 -12.39
C VAL A 244 0.36 26.65 -13.14
N ALA A 245 1.16 27.73 -13.18
CA ALA A 245 2.47 27.75 -13.81
C ALA A 245 3.49 28.39 -12.85
N PRO A 246 4.13 27.62 -11.94
CA PRO A 246 5.17 28.17 -11.08
C PRO A 246 6.26 28.82 -11.92
N PHE A 247 6.63 30.05 -11.58
CA PHE A 247 7.58 30.88 -12.34
C PHE A 247 7.22 31.07 -13.83
N GLY A 248 5.92 31.01 -14.19
CA GLY A 248 5.47 31.09 -15.58
C GLY A 248 5.64 29.82 -16.41
N ILE A 249 6.11 28.71 -15.82
CA ILE A 249 6.40 27.46 -16.51
C ILE A 249 5.45 26.34 -16.03
N GLY A 250 4.45 26.00 -16.83
CA GLY A 250 3.43 24.99 -16.48
C GLY A 250 4.00 23.61 -16.15
N PHE A 251 5.06 23.19 -16.83
CA PHE A 251 5.76 21.92 -16.60
C PHE A 251 6.34 21.79 -15.17
N LEU A 252 6.61 22.90 -14.47
CA LEU A 252 7.12 22.87 -13.11
C LEU A 252 6.06 22.49 -12.07
N ARG A 253 4.77 22.59 -12.36
CA ARG A 253 3.69 22.25 -11.41
C ARG A 253 3.76 20.78 -10.94
N PRO A 254 3.87 19.76 -11.79
CA PRO A 254 4.12 18.38 -11.37
C PRO A 254 5.35 18.23 -10.49
N VAL A 255 6.44 18.91 -10.82
CA VAL A 255 7.69 18.88 -10.03
C VAL A 255 7.46 19.41 -8.62
N PHE A 256 6.80 20.57 -8.48
CA PHE A 256 6.43 21.13 -7.17
C PHE A 256 5.53 20.17 -6.37
N LYS A 257 4.56 19.50 -7.01
CA LYS A 257 3.72 18.49 -6.35
C LYS A 257 4.53 17.29 -5.86
N ILE A 258 5.54 16.86 -6.60
CA ILE A 258 6.47 15.79 -6.17
C ILE A 258 7.27 16.26 -4.94
N LEU A 259 7.81 17.48 -4.96
CA LEU A 259 8.52 18.05 -3.82
C LEU A 259 7.63 18.20 -2.57
N LEU A 260 6.32 18.37 -2.75
CA LEU A 260 5.33 18.45 -1.66
C LEU A 260 4.79 17.08 -1.21
N LEU A 261 5.21 15.97 -1.85
CA LEU A 261 4.80 14.61 -1.40
C LEU A 261 5.11 14.34 0.08
N PRO A 262 6.30 14.70 0.63
CA PRO A 262 6.56 14.50 2.05
C PRO A 262 5.53 15.22 2.95
N ILE A 263 5.08 16.40 2.55
CA ILE A 263 4.05 17.18 3.26
C ILE A 263 2.71 16.44 3.19
N SER A 264 2.32 15.99 2.01
CA SER A 264 1.09 15.20 1.83
C SER A 264 1.13 13.91 2.67
N CYS A 265 2.27 13.21 2.69
CA CYS A 265 2.46 11.99 3.49
C CYS A 265 2.33 12.26 4.99
N GLY A 266 2.92 13.34 5.49
CA GLY A 266 2.80 13.75 6.89
C GLY A 266 1.35 14.02 7.30
N ILE A 267 0.61 14.79 6.49
CA ILE A 267 -0.81 15.08 6.71
C ILE A 267 -1.63 13.80 6.67
N GLY A 268 -1.47 12.98 5.64
CA GLY A 268 -2.22 11.73 5.47
C GLY A 268 -1.98 10.74 6.61
N TYR A 269 -0.74 10.65 7.11
CA TYR A 269 -0.39 9.82 8.25
C TYR A 269 -1.11 10.26 9.54
N GLU A 270 -1.14 11.55 9.83
CA GLU A 270 -1.86 12.06 11.00
C GLU A 270 -3.38 11.84 10.87
N LEU A 271 -3.94 12.02 9.67
CA LEU A 271 -5.37 11.77 9.43
C LEU A 271 -5.73 10.31 9.63
N ILE A 272 -4.95 9.36 9.09
CA ILE A 272 -5.26 7.93 9.28
C ILE A 272 -5.10 7.49 10.73
N LYS A 273 -4.15 8.09 11.45
CA LYS A 273 -3.97 7.86 12.89
C LYS A 273 -5.17 8.35 13.70
N ILE A 274 -5.77 9.49 13.33
CA ILE A 274 -7.00 10.01 13.93
C ILE A 274 -8.16 9.06 13.63
N CYS A 275 -8.31 8.63 12.38
CA CYS A 275 -9.34 7.68 11.96
C CYS A 275 -9.22 6.32 12.68
N GLY A 276 -7.97 5.89 12.97
CA GLY A 276 -7.73 4.65 13.72
C GLY A 276 -8.05 4.73 15.21
N LYS A 277 -8.09 5.95 15.80
CA LYS A 277 -8.35 6.15 17.23
C LYS A 277 -9.82 6.47 17.55
N HIS A 278 -10.54 7.03 16.61
CA HIS A 278 -11.89 7.52 16.82
C HIS A 278 -12.86 6.90 15.82
N ASP A 279 -13.98 6.35 16.30
CA ASP A 279 -15.08 5.87 15.47
C ASP A 279 -16.26 6.84 15.58
N ASN A 280 -16.26 7.88 14.77
CA ASN A 280 -17.33 8.86 14.64
C ASN A 280 -17.71 9.08 13.17
N ALA A 281 -18.78 9.87 12.93
CA ALA A 281 -19.27 10.12 11.58
C ALA A 281 -18.19 10.73 10.66
N ALA A 282 -17.37 11.64 11.16
CA ALA A 282 -16.30 12.29 10.38
C ALA A 282 -15.21 11.31 9.97
N THR A 283 -14.74 10.46 10.92
CA THR A 283 -13.71 9.46 10.61
C THR A 283 -14.22 8.37 9.66
N ARG A 284 -15.51 8.01 9.75
CA ARG A 284 -16.15 7.09 8.80
C ARG A 284 -16.24 7.66 7.39
N ILE A 285 -16.55 8.97 7.24
CA ILE A 285 -16.57 9.64 5.94
C ILE A 285 -15.16 9.67 5.33
N ILE A 286 -14.14 9.99 6.12
CA ILE A 286 -12.75 10.02 5.67
C ILE A 286 -12.27 8.62 5.24
N ALA A 287 -12.65 7.58 5.96
CA ALA A 287 -12.27 6.20 5.67
C ALA A 287 -13.07 5.55 4.51
N ALA A 288 -14.29 6.06 4.22
CA ALA A 288 -15.20 5.45 3.27
C ALA A 288 -14.63 5.22 1.86
N PRO A 289 -13.91 6.19 1.23
CA PRO A 289 -13.31 5.97 -0.08
C PRO A 289 -12.28 4.82 -0.07
N GLY A 290 -11.50 4.71 1.00
CA GLY A 290 -10.54 3.62 1.18
C GLY A 290 -11.23 2.26 1.32
N LEU A 291 -12.27 2.17 2.14
CA LEU A 291 -13.08 0.96 2.29
C LEU A 291 -13.75 0.54 0.97
N TRP A 292 -14.15 1.53 0.15
CA TRP A 292 -14.70 1.24 -1.16
C TRP A 292 -13.66 0.65 -2.11
N ALA A 293 -12.43 1.18 -2.13
CA ALA A 293 -11.33 0.65 -2.92
C ALA A 293 -10.95 -0.79 -2.53
N GLN A 294 -11.13 -1.18 -1.26
CA GLN A 294 -10.89 -2.54 -0.79
C GLN A 294 -11.81 -3.59 -1.47
N ARG A 295 -12.93 -3.19 -2.07
CA ARG A 295 -13.75 -4.11 -2.88
C ARG A 295 -12.98 -4.68 -4.07
N ILE A 296 -11.98 -3.95 -4.56
CA ILE A 296 -11.12 -4.36 -5.66
C ILE A 296 -9.86 -5.05 -5.11
N THR A 297 -9.23 -4.44 -4.09
CA THR A 297 -7.91 -4.85 -3.57
C THR A 297 -7.96 -5.95 -2.52
N THR A 298 -9.15 -6.43 -2.13
CA THR A 298 -9.33 -7.62 -1.30
C THR A 298 -10.29 -8.59 -1.98
N LYS A 299 -9.98 -9.88 -1.93
CA LYS A 299 -10.83 -10.97 -2.44
C LYS A 299 -11.12 -11.96 -1.31
N GLU A 300 -12.13 -12.81 -1.51
CA GLU A 300 -12.38 -13.90 -0.56
C GLU A 300 -11.24 -14.93 -0.62
N PRO A 301 -10.57 -15.20 0.52
CA PRO A 301 -9.50 -16.16 0.60
C PRO A 301 -10.05 -17.60 0.62
N ASP A 302 -9.22 -18.54 0.22
CA ASP A 302 -9.45 -19.96 0.48
C ASP A 302 -8.93 -20.36 1.88
N ASP A 303 -9.21 -21.60 2.27
CA ASP A 303 -8.86 -22.12 3.60
C ASP A 303 -7.35 -22.14 3.84
N THR A 304 -6.60 -22.49 2.83
CA THR A 304 -5.14 -22.59 2.91
C THR A 304 -4.49 -21.23 3.12
N MET A 305 -5.04 -20.16 2.53
CA MET A 305 -4.58 -18.78 2.75
C MET A 305 -4.94 -18.27 4.15
N ILE A 306 -6.10 -18.69 4.69
CA ILE A 306 -6.49 -18.36 6.07
C ILE A 306 -5.57 -19.04 7.07
N GLU A 307 -5.14 -20.28 6.83
CA GLU A 307 -4.15 -20.96 7.68
C GLU A 307 -2.85 -20.16 7.77
N VAL A 308 -2.32 -19.67 6.63
CA VAL A 308 -1.13 -18.82 6.61
C VAL A 308 -1.34 -17.54 7.41
N ALA A 309 -2.52 -16.91 7.30
CA ALA A 309 -2.85 -15.70 8.05
C ALA A 309 -2.94 -15.96 9.56
N ILE A 310 -3.51 -17.09 9.97
CA ILE A 310 -3.58 -17.52 11.38
C ILE A 310 -2.18 -17.74 11.95
N GLU A 311 -1.31 -18.46 11.23
CA GLU A 311 0.07 -18.67 11.65
C GLU A 311 0.85 -17.34 11.74
N ALA A 312 0.66 -16.45 10.77
CA ALA A 312 1.31 -15.15 10.75
C ALA A 312 0.90 -14.26 11.95
N ILE A 313 -0.39 -14.20 12.29
CA ILE A 313 -0.84 -13.39 13.43
C ILE A 313 -0.41 -14.00 14.76
N LYS A 314 -0.50 -15.33 14.93
CA LYS A 314 -0.04 -16.03 16.13
C LYS A 314 1.44 -15.77 16.42
N ALA A 315 2.27 -15.70 15.38
CA ALA A 315 3.70 -15.44 15.51
C ALA A 315 4.03 -14.05 16.08
N VAL A 316 3.11 -13.07 15.99
CA VAL A 316 3.37 -11.67 16.38
C VAL A 316 2.53 -11.18 17.56
N ILE A 317 1.56 -11.95 18.03
CA ILE A 317 0.78 -11.63 19.24
C ILE A 317 1.72 -11.65 20.44
N PRO A 318 1.86 -10.54 21.20
CA PRO A 318 2.70 -10.51 22.38
C PRO A 318 1.97 -11.11 23.58
N GLU A 319 2.69 -11.82 24.44
CA GLU A 319 2.14 -12.43 25.67
C GLU A 319 1.65 -11.39 26.69
N ASP A 320 2.22 -10.18 26.65
CA ASP A 320 1.93 -9.10 27.61
C ASP A 320 0.77 -8.19 27.18
N GLY A 321 0.11 -8.47 26.05
CA GLY A 321 -0.99 -7.66 25.53
C GLY A 321 -0.60 -6.23 25.11
N SER A 322 0.70 -5.98 24.86
CA SER A 322 1.23 -4.66 24.45
C SER A 322 0.75 -4.23 23.07
N ASP A 323 0.08 -5.10 22.33
CA ASP A 323 -0.54 -4.81 21.04
C ASP A 323 -1.91 -4.11 21.18
N ILE A 324 -2.56 -4.16 22.34
CA ILE A 324 -3.89 -3.59 22.53
C ILE A 324 -3.81 -2.07 22.67
N VAL A 325 -4.41 -1.35 21.74
CA VAL A 325 -4.42 0.12 21.68
C VAL A 325 -5.64 0.70 22.39
N SER A 326 -6.79 0.03 22.29
CA SER A 326 -8.04 0.40 22.98
C SER A 326 -8.96 -0.81 23.11
N LYS A 327 -9.80 -0.77 24.14
CA LYS A 327 -10.88 -1.73 24.40
C LYS A 327 -12.22 -1.05 24.20
#